data_c15e23a1ffdda9fb4da1253a1d991e0c
#
_entry.id   c15e23a1ffdda9fb4da1253a1d991e0c
#
_cell.length_a   1.000
_cell.length_b   1.000
_cell.length_c   1.000
_cell.angle_alpha   90.00
_cell.angle_beta   90.00
_cell.angle_gamma   90.00
#
_symmetry.space_group_name_H-M   'P 1'
#
loop_
_entity.id
_entity.type
_entity.pdbx_description
1 polymer ?
#
loop_
_entity_poly.entity_id
_entity_poly.type
_entity_poly.pdbx_seq_one_letter_code
_entity_poly.pdbx_strand_id
1 'polypeptide(L)'
;MPSLIIEGVIACLLSMPMTTDSLDDYLICREQYEKVQVVQQWIPILQTHFEDEDVLQASLMIYCESSGRPKATNTNTNLTQDIGLFAFNDQTWSWLQDKLKFTGDRKNPILNIKIASWLFYNDGRGKHWYSSKHCWDYDF
;
A
#
# COMPACT_ATOMS: atom_id res chain seq x y z
N MET A 1 21.40 -5.02 12.61
CA MET A 1 20.24 -5.67 11.98
C MET A 1 20.50 -5.90 10.50
N PRO A 2 20.22 -7.06 9.95
CA PRO A 2 20.24 -7.21 8.50
C PRO A 2 19.23 -6.25 7.88
N SER A 3 19.53 -5.75 6.67
CA SER A 3 18.60 -4.90 5.95
C SER A 3 17.37 -5.72 5.52
N LEU A 4 16.21 -5.08 5.39
CA LEU A 4 14.99 -5.72 4.92
C LEU A 4 15.19 -6.37 3.53
N ILE A 5 16.09 -5.79 2.70
CA ILE A 5 16.46 -6.37 1.40
C ILE A 5 17.12 -7.74 1.58
N ILE A 6 18.09 -7.85 2.50
CA ILE A 6 18.80 -9.11 2.77
C ILE A 6 17.84 -10.15 3.31
N GLU A 7 16.98 -9.78 4.26
CA GLU A 7 15.97 -10.67 4.81
C GLU A 7 15.00 -11.15 3.71
N GLY A 8 14.58 -10.25 2.84
CA GLY A 8 13.70 -10.56 1.72
C GLY A 8 14.35 -11.51 0.72
N VAL A 9 15.61 -11.28 0.37
CA VAL A 9 16.36 -12.19 -0.53
C VAL A 9 16.45 -13.59 0.08
N ILE A 10 16.82 -13.69 1.35
CA ILE A 10 16.90 -14.99 2.05
C ILE A 10 15.54 -15.66 2.10
N ALA A 11 14.48 -14.95 2.49
CA ALA A 11 13.12 -15.50 2.57
C ALA A 11 12.64 -16.00 1.20
N CYS A 12 12.90 -15.23 0.12
CA CYS A 12 12.52 -15.61 -1.24
C CYS A 12 13.31 -16.85 -1.71
N LEU A 13 14.59 -16.96 -1.41
CA LEU A 13 15.40 -18.11 -1.76
C LEU A 13 14.95 -19.39 -1.03
N LEU A 14 14.64 -19.29 0.25
CA LEU A 14 14.27 -20.44 1.08
C LEU A 14 12.88 -20.98 0.74
N SER A 15 11.98 -20.16 0.22
CA SER A 15 10.61 -20.56 -0.09
C SER A 15 10.43 -21.18 -1.48
N MET A 16 11.46 -21.10 -2.36
CA MET A 16 11.35 -21.48 -3.77
C MET A 16 12.02 -22.82 -4.06
N PRO A 17 11.35 -23.75 -4.78
CA PRO A 17 12.01 -24.93 -5.32
C PRO A 17 12.93 -24.54 -6.49
N MET A 18 14.00 -25.32 -6.72
CA MET A 18 15.02 -25.06 -7.74
C MET A 18 14.56 -25.47 -9.14
N THR A 19 13.58 -24.73 -9.71
CA THR A 19 13.06 -24.92 -11.07
C THR A 19 13.15 -23.62 -11.87
N THR A 20 12.98 -23.67 -13.21
CA THR A 20 12.97 -22.46 -14.06
C THR A 20 11.82 -21.51 -13.72
N ASP A 21 10.65 -22.03 -13.38
CA ASP A 21 9.50 -21.21 -12.94
C ASP A 21 9.77 -20.54 -11.60
N SER A 22 10.61 -21.14 -10.76
CA SER A 22 11.01 -20.59 -9.46
C SER A 22 11.85 -19.34 -9.58
N LEU A 23 12.59 -19.15 -10.68
CA LEU A 23 13.39 -17.93 -10.87
C LEU A 23 12.47 -16.72 -11.04
N ASP A 24 11.40 -16.83 -11.84
CA ASP A 24 10.43 -15.77 -12.01
C ASP A 24 9.72 -15.46 -10.70
N ASP A 25 9.30 -16.48 -9.96
CA ASP A 25 8.68 -16.33 -8.65
C ASP A 25 9.63 -15.67 -7.64
N TYR A 26 10.91 -16.05 -7.67
CA TYR A 26 11.94 -15.42 -6.84
C TYR A 26 12.10 -13.94 -7.16
N LEU A 27 12.15 -13.56 -8.43
CA LEU A 27 12.30 -12.17 -8.86
C LEU A 27 11.08 -11.33 -8.45
N ILE A 28 9.87 -11.88 -8.56
CA ILE A 28 8.64 -11.23 -8.10
C ILE A 28 8.67 -11.05 -6.58
N CYS A 29 9.03 -12.07 -5.83
CA CYS A 29 9.15 -12.01 -4.38
C CYS A 29 10.15 -10.94 -3.96
N ARG A 30 11.31 -10.87 -4.61
CA ARG A 30 12.34 -9.87 -4.35
C ARG A 30 11.86 -8.47 -4.66
N GLU A 31 11.14 -8.27 -5.76
CA GLU A 31 10.54 -6.97 -6.11
C GLU A 31 9.56 -6.50 -5.04
N GLN A 32 8.71 -7.39 -4.53
CA GLN A 32 7.81 -7.05 -3.43
C GLN A 32 8.57 -6.58 -2.20
N TYR A 33 9.62 -7.30 -1.80
CA TYR A 33 10.44 -6.92 -0.65
C TYR A 33 11.14 -5.57 -0.83
N GLU A 34 11.62 -5.27 -2.03
CA GLU A 34 12.24 -3.98 -2.34
C GLU A 34 11.22 -2.83 -2.19
N LYS A 35 10.00 -3.03 -2.67
CA LYS A 35 8.91 -2.06 -2.50
C LYS A 35 8.52 -1.87 -1.03
N VAL A 36 8.36 -2.96 -0.30
CA VAL A 36 8.01 -2.93 1.12
C VAL A 36 9.07 -2.20 1.94
N GLN A 37 10.35 -2.38 1.60
CA GLN A 37 11.44 -1.68 2.28
C GLN A 37 11.29 -0.17 2.22
N VAL A 38 10.85 0.37 1.09
CA VAL A 38 10.64 1.83 0.93
C VAL A 38 9.59 2.37 1.89
N VAL A 39 8.60 1.55 2.25
CA VAL A 39 7.46 1.95 3.07
C VAL A 39 7.46 1.32 4.47
N GLN A 40 8.55 0.68 4.87
CA GLN A 40 8.62 -0.11 6.12
C GLN A 40 8.24 0.67 7.38
N GLN A 41 8.51 1.97 7.41
CA GLN A 41 8.17 2.80 8.56
C GLN A 41 6.66 2.84 8.87
N TRP A 42 5.81 2.55 7.88
CA TRP A 42 4.36 2.57 8.02
C TRP A 42 3.77 1.21 8.42
N ILE A 43 4.55 0.14 8.39
CA ILE A 43 4.09 -1.21 8.70
C ILE A 43 3.48 -1.31 10.11
N PRO A 44 4.06 -0.74 11.18
CA PRO A 44 3.44 -0.82 12.50
C PRO A 44 2.04 -0.20 12.56
N ILE A 45 1.80 0.89 11.82
CA ILE A 45 0.48 1.53 11.75
C ILE A 45 -0.48 0.67 10.92
N LEU A 46 0.00 0.12 9.81
CA LEU A 46 -0.79 -0.82 9.01
C LEU A 46 -1.25 -2.03 9.84
N GLN A 47 -0.35 -2.60 10.63
CA GLN A 47 -0.68 -3.74 11.51
C GLN A 47 -1.74 -3.41 12.56
N THR A 48 -1.90 -2.14 12.92
CA THR A 48 -2.93 -1.69 13.85
C THR A 48 -4.32 -1.64 13.19
N HIS A 49 -4.39 -1.41 11.89
CA HIS A 49 -5.65 -1.15 11.18
C HIS A 49 -6.03 -2.21 10.15
N PHE A 50 -5.09 -3.00 9.67
CA PHE A 50 -5.32 -4.07 8.70
C PHE A 50 -5.11 -5.44 9.35
N GLU A 51 -5.84 -6.45 8.87
CA GLU A 51 -5.59 -7.83 9.22
C GLU A 51 -4.19 -8.26 8.75
N ASP A 52 -3.57 -9.18 9.48
CA ASP A 52 -2.18 -9.58 9.20
C ASP A 52 -1.98 -10.03 7.75
N GLU A 53 -2.91 -10.79 7.21
CA GLU A 53 -2.85 -11.25 5.81
C GLU A 53 -2.95 -10.15 4.76
N ASP A 54 -3.44 -8.97 5.13
CA ASP A 54 -3.63 -7.83 4.22
C ASP A 54 -2.52 -6.78 4.32
N VAL A 55 -1.63 -6.88 5.33
CA VAL A 55 -0.58 -5.87 5.56
C VAL A 55 0.38 -5.77 4.37
N LEU A 56 0.78 -6.89 3.78
CA LEU A 56 1.67 -6.89 2.61
C LEU A 56 1.03 -6.12 1.45
N GLN A 57 -0.20 -6.44 1.10
CA GLN A 57 -0.91 -5.76 0.00
C GLN A 57 -1.08 -4.27 0.29
N ALA A 58 -1.47 -3.91 1.52
CA ALA A 58 -1.63 -2.52 1.93
C ALA A 58 -0.31 -1.73 1.84
N SER A 59 0.80 -2.34 2.24
CA SER A 59 2.13 -1.71 2.13
C SER A 59 2.54 -1.49 0.67
N LEU A 60 2.24 -2.44 -0.21
CA LEU A 60 2.48 -2.30 -1.65
C LEU A 60 1.61 -1.20 -2.25
N MET A 61 0.36 -1.07 -1.82
CA MET A 61 -0.52 0.02 -2.24
C MET A 61 0.06 1.39 -1.86
N ILE A 62 0.56 1.55 -0.65
CA ILE A 62 1.24 2.79 -0.23
C ILE A 62 2.44 3.08 -1.13
N TYR A 63 3.24 2.07 -1.43
CA TYR A 63 4.37 2.24 -2.34
C TYR A 63 3.90 2.76 -3.71
N CYS A 64 2.89 2.14 -4.28
CA CYS A 64 2.41 2.46 -5.63
C CYS A 64 1.72 3.83 -5.70
N GLU A 65 1.05 4.24 -4.63
CA GLU A 65 0.29 5.49 -4.60
C GLU A 65 1.12 6.71 -4.22
N SER A 66 2.09 6.56 -3.32
CA SER A 66 2.81 7.71 -2.76
C SER A 66 4.31 7.50 -2.56
N SER A 67 4.83 6.30 -2.83
CA SER A 67 6.19 5.88 -2.44
C SER A 67 6.46 6.07 -0.94
N GLY A 68 5.42 5.94 -0.13
CA GLY A 68 5.51 6.10 1.31
C GLY A 68 5.60 7.55 1.80
N ARG A 69 5.31 8.52 0.94
CA ARG A 69 5.38 9.94 1.30
C ARG A 69 4.03 10.44 1.81
N PRO A 70 3.91 10.80 3.10
CA PRO A 70 2.61 11.19 3.68
C PRO A 70 2.04 12.49 3.10
N LYS A 71 2.89 13.35 2.55
CA LYS A 71 2.49 14.63 1.95
C LYS A 71 2.44 14.59 0.42
N ALA A 72 2.49 13.40 -0.17
CA ALA A 72 2.42 13.25 -1.63
C ALA A 72 1.16 13.91 -2.17
N THR A 73 1.31 14.65 -3.25
CA THR A 73 0.21 15.36 -3.92
C THR A 73 0.34 15.16 -5.42
N ASN A 74 -0.73 14.69 -6.04
CA ASN A 74 -0.83 14.55 -7.49
C ASN A 74 -2.07 15.30 -7.98
N THR A 75 -1.90 16.17 -8.97
CA THR A 75 -3.01 16.93 -9.56
C THR A 75 -3.48 16.23 -10.84
N ASN A 76 -4.76 15.90 -10.88
CA ASN A 76 -5.40 15.25 -12.02
C ASN A 76 -5.80 16.28 -13.10
N THR A 77 -6.12 15.79 -14.31
CA THR A 77 -6.53 16.64 -15.43
C THR A 77 -7.80 17.44 -15.15
N ASN A 78 -8.69 16.93 -14.28
CA ASN A 78 -9.90 17.61 -13.84
C ASN A 78 -9.66 18.57 -12.66
N LEU A 79 -8.39 18.85 -12.33
CA LEU A 79 -7.93 19.71 -11.24
C LEU A 79 -8.18 19.18 -9.83
N THR A 80 -8.75 17.99 -9.67
CA THR A 80 -8.78 17.34 -8.37
C THR A 80 -7.40 16.83 -7.98
N GLN A 81 -7.16 16.68 -6.68
CA GLN A 81 -5.88 16.21 -6.15
C GLN A 81 -6.04 14.88 -5.42
N ASP A 82 -5.03 14.03 -5.59
CA ASP A 82 -4.87 12.79 -4.82
C ASP A 82 -3.76 13.04 -3.82
N ILE A 83 -4.05 12.89 -2.52
CA ILE A 83 -3.14 13.32 -1.46
C ILE A 83 -2.95 12.24 -0.41
N GLY A 84 -1.71 12.11 0.05
CA GLY A 84 -1.33 11.28 1.19
C GLY A 84 -0.89 9.89 0.81
N LEU A 85 -0.67 9.05 1.84
CA LEU A 85 -0.11 7.70 1.67
C LEU A 85 -0.91 6.83 0.71
N PHE A 86 -2.23 6.79 0.84
CA PHE A 86 -3.13 6.05 -0.04
C PHE A 86 -3.73 6.92 -1.15
N ALA A 87 -3.18 8.11 -1.37
CA ALA A 87 -3.52 9.02 -2.48
C ALA A 87 -5.03 9.27 -2.62
N PHE A 88 -5.69 9.68 -1.54
CA PHE A 88 -7.13 9.97 -1.57
C PHE A 88 -7.45 11.15 -2.45
N ASN A 89 -8.37 10.95 -3.40
CA ASN A 89 -8.92 12.02 -4.22
C ASN A 89 -9.80 12.98 -3.38
N ASP A 90 -9.86 14.25 -3.79
CA ASP A 90 -10.66 15.28 -3.12
C ASP A 90 -12.11 14.84 -2.89
N GLN A 91 -12.74 14.28 -3.91
CA GLN A 91 -14.14 13.88 -3.85
C GLN A 91 -14.35 12.67 -2.93
N THR A 92 -13.46 11.69 -3.01
CA THR A 92 -13.51 10.51 -2.14
C THR A 92 -13.31 10.88 -0.68
N TRP A 93 -12.36 11.75 -0.40
CA TRP A 93 -12.11 12.20 0.98
C TRP A 93 -13.29 12.94 1.56
N SER A 94 -13.88 13.87 0.78
CA SER A 94 -15.07 14.62 1.18
C SER A 94 -16.25 13.70 1.46
N TRP A 95 -16.48 12.71 0.59
CA TRP A 95 -17.52 11.71 0.80
C TRP A 95 -17.30 10.90 2.06
N LEU A 96 -16.07 10.47 2.33
CA LEU A 96 -15.73 9.70 3.53
C LEU A 96 -15.89 10.53 4.81
N GLN A 97 -15.49 11.80 4.79
CA GLN A 97 -15.69 12.71 5.92
C GLN A 97 -17.16 12.86 6.27
N ASP A 98 -17.99 12.99 5.26
CA ASP A 98 -19.43 13.13 5.43
C ASP A 98 -20.06 11.84 5.94
N LYS A 99 -19.68 10.71 5.37
CA LYS A 99 -20.18 9.39 5.73
C LYS A 99 -19.75 8.95 7.12
N LEU A 100 -18.49 9.15 7.47
CA LEU A 100 -17.91 8.66 8.73
C LEU A 100 -17.87 9.71 9.84
N LYS A 101 -18.30 10.94 9.53
CA LYS A 101 -18.38 12.04 10.49
C LYS A 101 -17.04 12.33 11.18
N PHE A 102 -16.00 12.50 10.39
CA PHE A 102 -14.67 12.90 10.89
C PHE A 102 -14.18 14.16 10.20
N THR A 103 -13.19 14.80 10.82
CA THR A 103 -12.42 15.90 10.24
C THR A 103 -10.93 15.55 10.30
N GLY A 104 -10.14 16.15 9.42
CA GLY A 104 -8.70 15.94 9.41
C GLY A 104 -8.11 15.99 8.03
N ASP A 105 -6.78 16.06 8.00
CA ASP A 105 -5.99 16.21 6.78
C ASP A 105 -5.53 14.85 6.27
N ARG A 106 -5.68 14.63 4.98
CA ARG A 106 -5.16 13.43 4.28
C ARG A 106 -3.65 13.25 4.43
N LYS A 107 -2.93 14.34 4.69
CA LYS A 107 -1.47 14.32 4.93
C LYS A 107 -1.10 13.75 6.28
N ASN A 108 -2.05 13.62 7.20
CA ASN A 108 -1.82 12.92 8.46
C ASN A 108 -1.73 11.42 8.18
N PRO A 109 -0.55 10.79 8.37
CA PRO A 109 -0.38 9.39 7.95
C PRO A 109 -1.25 8.41 8.74
N ILE A 110 -1.44 8.65 10.03
CA ILE A 110 -2.25 7.77 10.88
C ILE A 110 -3.71 7.82 10.43
N LEU A 111 -4.24 9.02 10.22
CA LEU A 111 -5.61 9.20 9.75
C LEU A 111 -5.79 8.62 8.34
N ASN A 112 -4.84 8.87 7.44
CA ASN A 112 -4.87 8.36 6.07
C ASN A 112 -4.98 6.83 6.07
N ILE A 113 -4.11 6.14 6.83
CA ILE A 113 -4.11 4.67 6.93
C ILE A 113 -5.40 4.17 7.57
N LYS A 114 -5.87 4.81 8.64
CA LYS A 114 -7.11 4.43 9.32
C LYS A 114 -8.31 4.48 8.36
N ILE A 115 -8.44 5.57 7.61
CA ILE A 115 -9.55 5.73 6.65
C ILE A 115 -9.40 4.76 5.49
N ALA A 116 -8.18 4.52 5.00
CA ALA A 116 -7.92 3.53 3.96
C ALA A 116 -8.34 2.13 4.39
N SER A 117 -8.06 1.74 5.64
CA SER A 117 -8.46 0.44 6.16
C SER A 117 -9.97 0.30 6.22
N TRP A 118 -10.67 1.34 6.64
CA TRP A 118 -12.14 1.33 6.64
C TRP A 118 -12.68 1.12 5.22
N LEU A 119 -12.17 1.88 4.26
CA LEU A 119 -12.59 1.80 2.86
C LEU A 119 -12.30 0.40 2.27
N PHE A 120 -11.12 -0.14 2.57
CA PHE A 120 -10.72 -1.47 2.13
C PHE A 120 -11.68 -2.55 2.64
N TYR A 121 -12.04 -2.55 3.92
CA TYR A 121 -12.88 -3.59 4.50
C TYR A 121 -14.38 -3.38 4.30
N ASN A 122 -14.82 -2.18 3.96
CA ASN A 122 -16.25 -1.87 3.85
C ASN A 122 -16.70 -1.56 2.42
N ASP A 123 -15.79 -1.35 1.49
CA ASP A 123 -16.17 -1.03 0.11
C ASP A 123 -15.22 -1.64 -0.93
N GLY A 124 -15.26 -2.96 -1.04
CA GLY A 124 -14.66 -3.67 -2.17
C GLY A 124 -13.15 -3.87 -2.12
N ARG A 125 -12.56 -3.83 -0.93
CA ARG A 125 -11.12 -4.07 -0.74
C ARG A 125 -10.28 -3.12 -1.59
N GLY A 126 -9.50 -3.61 -2.55
CA GLY A 126 -8.64 -2.79 -3.41
C GLY A 126 -9.34 -2.00 -4.51
N LYS A 127 -10.66 -2.00 -4.59
CA LYS A 127 -11.44 -1.36 -5.67
C LYS A 127 -11.07 0.11 -5.91
N HIS A 128 -10.88 0.88 -4.84
CA HIS A 128 -10.56 2.31 -4.94
C HIS A 128 -9.15 2.60 -5.45
N TRP A 129 -8.28 1.60 -5.45
CA TRP A 129 -6.89 1.71 -5.94
C TRP A 129 -6.67 0.88 -7.21
N TYR A 130 -7.75 0.56 -7.92
CA TYR A 130 -7.72 -0.32 -9.07
C TYR A 130 -6.83 0.22 -10.22
N SER A 131 -6.75 1.54 -10.37
CA SER A 131 -5.92 2.15 -11.41
C SER A 131 -4.43 1.83 -11.27
N SER A 132 -3.95 1.57 -10.06
CA SER A 132 -2.57 1.16 -9.79
C SER A 132 -2.42 -0.34 -9.53
N LYS A 133 -3.44 -1.14 -9.76
CA LYS A 133 -3.48 -2.56 -9.44
C LYS A 133 -2.28 -3.33 -10.03
N HIS A 134 -1.85 -2.99 -11.23
CA HIS A 134 -0.69 -3.60 -11.87
C HIS A 134 0.60 -3.48 -11.07
N CYS A 135 0.66 -2.53 -10.14
CA CYS A 135 1.83 -2.26 -9.32
C CYS A 135 1.81 -3.03 -7.98
N TRP A 136 0.63 -3.28 -7.40
CA TRP A 136 0.52 -3.86 -6.05
C TRP A 136 -0.15 -5.23 -6.00
N ASP A 137 -0.83 -5.64 -7.05
CA ASP A 137 -1.49 -6.96 -7.08
C ASP A 137 -0.61 -7.95 -7.83
N TYR A 138 0.07 -8.77 -7.05
CA TYR A 138 0.85 -9.90 -7.56
C TYR A 138 -0.05 -11.13 -7.48
N ASP A 139 -0.68 -11.49 -8.58
CA ASP A 139 -1.49 -12.71 -8.66
C ASP A 139 -0.61 -13.94 -8.44
N PHE A 140 -0.72 -14.53 -7.26
CA PHE A 140 -0.09 -15.80 -6.92
C PHE A 140 -1.10 -16.91 -6.90
#